data_e57a7ce01f4f502fe30c5b2b89d0c93a
#
_entry.id   e57a7ce01f4f502fe30c5b2b89d0c93a
#
_cell.length_a   1.000
_cell.length_b   1.000
_cell.length_c   1.000
_cell.angle_alpha   90.00
_cell.angle_beta   90.00
_cell.angle_gamma   90.00
#
_symmetry.space_group_name_H-M   'P 1'
#
loop_
_entity.id
_entity.type
_entity.pdbx_description
1 polymer ?
#
loop_
_entity_poly.entity_id
_entity_poly.type
_entity_poly.pdbx_seq_one_letter_code
_entity_poly.pdbx_strand_id
1 'polypeptide(L)'
;MKKVGYFFYTFVPLLAVEAIQTIALFFMMGMGMFGQGFVGKLAFPSANVSDRLEKTFTSVNFNMMIMIIYALITIAIFGMWYYARYEGNFLPSPKKTFNPMMLVAIVILVPGTQFAANFIANLTGYIRPDWLQQYNKLFETSGITDTTFVTVLYSVILAPICEELIFRDVTMRCARKALPFALANLMQAALFGLFHLNWIQGIYAFALGIVLGYVCERGGSIYYSMGLHLLFNLWGTLSGFFPDPGNSVVVFVVVIVVTIVSLVVGFVLFNKGRRKLPINSTGI
;
A
#
# COMPACT_ATOMS: atom_id res chain seq x y z
N MET A 1 29.13 -14.91 3.00
CA MET A 1 29.15 -13.42 2.93
C MET A 1 28.02 -12.83 2.06
N LYS A 2 27.79 -13.28 0.81
CA LYS A 2 26.73 -12.70 -0.06
C LYS A 2 25.31 -12.74 0.53
N LYS A 3 24.88 -13.86 1.18
CA LYS A 3 23.54 -13.98 1.78
C LYS A 3 23.30 -12.99 2.93
N VAL A 4 24.31 -12.77 3.78
CA VAL A 4 24.23 -11.81 4.89
C VAL A 4 24.07 -10.38 4.35
N GLY A 5 24.79 -10.01 3.29
CA GLY A 5 24.60 -8.74 2.61
C GLY A 5 23.19 -8.54 2.10
N TYR A 6 22.61 -9.54 1.40
CA TYR A 6 21.22 -9.46 0.91
C TYR A 6 20.20 -9.35 2.03
N PHE A 7 20.43 -9.98 3.18
CA PHE A 7 19.58 -9.82 4.35
C PHE A 7 19.52 -8.35 4.79
N PHE A 8 20.65 -7.68 4.91
CA PHE A 8 20.68 -6.26 5.27
C PHE A 8 20.12 -5.35 4.15
N TYR A 9 20.36 -5.68 2.88
CA TYR A 9 19.76 -4.94 1.76
C TYR A 9 18.23 -4.99 1.74
N THR A 10 17.60 -5.94 2.43
CA THR A 10 16.13 -6.01 2.55
C THR A 10 15.54 -4.79 3.26
N PHE A 11 16.29 -4.13 4.13
CA PHE A 11 15.83 -2.94 4.87
C PHE A 11 16.06 -1.63 4.10
N VAL A 12 16.95 -1.63 3.11
CA VAL A 12 17.30 -0.42 2.36
C VAL A 12 16.12 0.25 1.67
N PRO A 13 15.18 -0.48 1.02
CA PRO A 13 14.03 0.16 0.39
C PRO A 13 13.14 0.92 1.38
N LEU A 14 12.92 0.37 2.59
CA LEU A 14 12.17 1.05 3.64
C LEU A 14 12.87 2.35 4.07
N LEU A 15 14.17 2.29 4.33
CA LEU A 15 14.94 3.49 4.70
C LEU A 15 14.97 4.52 3.56
N ALA A 16 15.07 4.06 2.32
CA ALA A 16 15.06 4.95 1.15
C ALA A 16 13.70 5.67 1.00
N VAL A 17 12.59 4.97 1.19
CA VAL A 17 11.27 5.56 1.07
C VAL A 17 10.97 6.54 2.20
N GLU A 18 11.40 6.25 3.43
CA GLU A 18 11.31 7.19 4.56
C GLU A 18 12.13 8.46 4.29
N ALA A 19 13.32 8.32 3.72
CA ALA A 19 14.12 9.47 3.30
C ALA A 19 13.43 10.29 2.19
N ILE A 20 12.81 9.64 1.20
CA ILE A 20 12.05 10.32 0.14
C ILE A 20 10.86 11.07 0.73
N GLN A 21 10.10 10.47 1.66
CA GLN A 21 8.99 11.14 2.35
C GLN A 21 9.47 12.38 3.11
N THR A 22 10.57 12.25 3.84
CA THR A 22 11.18 13.35 4.59
C THR A 22 11.61 14.48 3.66
N ILE A 23 12.26 14.16 2.54
CA ILE A 23 12.68 15.15 1.53
C ILE A 23 11.46 15.84 0.91
N ALA A 24 10.42 15.08 0.55
CA ALA A 24 9.18 15.64 0.01
C ALA A 24 8.51 16.60 1.00
N LEU A 25 8.47 16.22 2.28
CA LEU A 25 7.95 17.06 3.36
C LEU A 25 8.71 18.39 3.45
N PHE A 26 10.05 18.34 3.60
CA PHE A 26 10.86 19.56 3.70
C PHE A 26 10.80 20.44 2.46
N PHE A 27 10.77 19.84 1.26
CA PHE A 27 10.58 20.57 0.01
C PHE A 27 9.24 21.31 -0.01
N MET A 28 8.16 20.64 0.35
CA MET A 28 6.82 21.24 0.40
C MET A 28 6.70 22.29 1.49
N MET A 29 7.29 22.07 2.66
CA MET A 29 7.37 23.11 3.70
C MET A 29 8.12 24.36 3.22
N GLY A 30 9.25 24.19 2.54
CA GLY A 30 10.00 25.31 1.94
C GLY A 30 9.17 26.07 0.89
N MET A 31 8.44 25.36 0.03
CA MET A 31 7.52 25.96 -0.94
C MET A 31 6.36 26.72 -0.26
N GLY A 32 5.78 26.14 0.80
CA GLY A 32 4.74 26.78 1.60
C GLY A 32 5.25 28.07 2.29
N MET A 33 6.44 28.01 2.89
CA MET A 33 7.09 29.17 3.51
C MET A 33 7.36 30.28 2.48
N PHE A 34 7.89 29.94 1.31
CA PHE A 34 8.13 30.90 0.23
C PHE A 34 6.81 31.49 -0.27
N GLY A 35 5.81 30.64 -0.58
CA GLY A 35 4.51 31.09 -1.11
C GLY A 35 3.75 31.97 -0.13
N GLN A 36 3.57 31.55 1.12
CA GLN A 36 2.78 32.27 2.11
C GLN A 36 3.60 33.32 2.87
N GLY A 37 4.87 33.04 3.12
CA GLY A 37 5.76 33.96 3.83
C GLY A 37 6.21 35.14 2.96
N PHE A 38 6.80 34.86 1.81
CA PHE A 38 7.36 35.89 0.94
C PHE A 38 6.33 36.45 -0.04
N VAL A 39 5.78 35.62 -0.93
CA VAL A 39 4.85 36.07 -1.96
C VAL A 39 3.55 36.59 -1.33
N GLY A 40 3.02 35.88 -0.35
CA GLY A 40 1.80 36.24 0.35
C GLY A 40 1.93 37.54 1.15
N LYS A 41 3.12 37.85 1.71
CA LYS A 41 3.37 39.13 2.39
C LYS A 41 3.37 40.30 1.42
N LEU A 42 3.87 40.11 0.20
CA LEU A 42 3.81 41.13 -0.86
C LEU A 42 2.37 41.39 -1.32
N ALA A 43 1.57 40.33 -1.48
CA ALA A 43 0.19 40.42 -1.95
C ALA A 43 -0.78 40.93 -0.86
N PHE A 44 -0.54 40.59 0.40
CA PHE A 44 -1.39 40.89 1.56
C PHE A 44 -0.55 41.40 2.74
N PRO A 45 -0.03 42.63 2.71
CA PRO A 45 0.92 43.14 3.71
C PRO A 45 0.37 43.19 5.14
N SER A 46 -0.93 43.35 5.31
CA SER A 46 -1.61 43.47 6.61
C SER A 46 -1.98 42.11 7.23
N ALA A 47 -1.91 41.05 6.48
CA ALA A 47 -2.30 39.70 6.96
C ALA A 47 -1.17 39.04 7.77
N ASN A 48 -1.54 38.41 8.88
CA ASN A 48 -0.60 37.67 9.72
C ASN A 48 0.02 36.48 8.95
N VAL A 49 1.34 36.51 8.81
CA VAL A 49 2.10 35.45 8.08
C VAL A 49 2.01 34.11 8.81
N SER A 50 2.09 34.11 10.16
CA SER A 50 2.03 32.86 10.94
C SER A 50 0.70 32.13 10.77
N ASP A 51 -0.42 32.87 10.81
CA ASP A 51 -1.75 32.27 10.65
C ASP A 51 -1.96 31.67 9.24
N ARG A 52 -1.37 32.30 8.22
CA ARG A 52 -1.41 31.76 6.85
C ARG A 52 -0.56 30.51 6.70
N LEU A 53 0.63 30.50 7.29
CA LEU A 53 1.50 29.30 7.29
C LEU A 53 0.83 28.15 8.02
N GLU A 54 0.26 28.40 9.21
CA GLU A 54 -0.46 27.41 9.97
C GLU A 54 -1.62 26.82 9.17
N LYS A 55 -2.49 27.65 8.59
CA LYS A 55 -3.61 27.22 7.73
C LYS A 55 -3.14 26.42 6.52
N THR A 56 -2.00 26.78 5.91
CA THR A 56 -1.46 26.05 4.78
C THR A 56 -0.95 24.67 5.21
N PHE A 57 -0.12 24.61 6.25
CA PHE A 57 0.52 23.37 6.67
C PHE A 57 -0.44 22.37 7.34
N THR A 58 -1.54 22.85 7.91
CA THR A 58 -2.60 22.01 8.47
C THR A 58 -3.68 21.64 7.45
N SER A 59 -3.64 22.21 6.24
CA SER A 59 -4.67 21.94 5.24
C SER A 59 -4.53 20.52 4.65
N VAL A 60 -5.67 19.87 4.46
CA VAL A 60 -5.77 18.55 3.81
C VAL A 60 -5.12 18.57 2.42
N ASN A 61 -5.34 19.62 1.64
CA ASN A 61 -4.77 19.74 0.29
C ASN A 61 -3.24 19.77 0.31
N PHE A 62 -2.63 20.44 1.27
CA PHE A 62 -1.18 20.51 1.39
C PHE A 62 -0.61 19.13 1.76
N ASN A 63 -1.23 18.42 2.70
CA ASN A 63 -0.83 17.08 3.08
C ASN A 63 -0.99 16.09 1.93
N MET A 64 -2.09 16.17 1.16
CA MET A 64 -2.29 15.36 -0.04
C MET A 64 -1.23 15.64 -1.12
N MET A 65 -0.82 16.89 -1.32
CA MET A 65 0.26 17.22 -2.26
C MET A 65 1.58 16.60 -1.86
N ILE A 66 1.93 16.59 -0.56
CA ILE A 66 3.14 15.92 -0.06
C ILE A 66 3.08 14.42 -0.40
N MET A 67 1.96 13.76 -0.13
CA MET A 67 1.76 12.34 -0.41
C MET A 67 1.87 12.02 -1.91
N ILE A 68 1.31 12.86 -2.78
CA ILE A 68 1.40 12.67 -4.24
C ILE A 68 2.83 12.85 -4.73
N ILE A 69 3.52 13.91 -4.31
CA ILE A 69 4.91 14.18 -4.70
C ILE A 69 5.82 13.04 -4.26
N TYR A 70 5.68 12.62 -3.00
CA TYR A 70 6.38 11.46 -2.48
C TYR A 70 6.14 10.21 -3.33
N ALA A 71 4.87 9.89 -3.64
CA ALA A 71 4.52 8.72 -4.44
C ALA A 71 5.09 8.79 -5.85
N LEU A 72 5.00 9.94 -6.53
CA LEU A 72 5.55 10.13 -7.87
C LEU A 72 7.07 9.97 -7.91
N ILE A 73 7.80 10.55 -6.94
CA ILE A 73 9.25 10.39 -6.84
C ILE A 73 9.60 8.91 -6.60
N THR A 74 8.88 8.25 -5.70
CA THR A 74 9.12 6.84 -5.38
C THR A 74 8.82 5.94 -6.58
N ILE A 75 7.70 6.16 -7.28
CA ILE A 75 7.36 5.41 -8.50
C ILE A 75 8.42 5.65 -9.58
N ALA A 76 8.92 6.88 -9.75
CA ALA A 76 9.98 7.16 -10.71
C ALA A 76 11.27 6.39 -10.37
N ILE A 77 11.73 6.43 -9.13
CA ILE A 77 12.98 5.78 -8.70
C ILE A 77 12.85 4.25 -8.76
N PHE A 78 11.86 3.68 -8.08
CA PHE A 78 11.68 2.23 -8.04
C PHE A 78 11.13 1.66 -9.33
N GLY A 79 10.32 2.42 -10.08
CA GLY A 79 9.86 2.07 -11.42
C GLY A 79 11.00 2.02 -12.44
N MET A 80 11.94 2.97 -12.41
CA MET A 80 13.14 2.90 -13.23
C MET A 80 14.01 1.70 -12.85
N TRP A 81 14.11 1.38 -11.57
CA TRP A 81 14.81 0.19 -11.12
C TRP A 81 14.13 -1.09 -11.63
N TYR A 82 12.81 -1.16 -11.56
CA TYR A 82 12.02 -2.26 -12.16
C TYR A 82 12.28 -2.36 -13.67
N TYR A 83 12.17 -1.25 -14.40
CA TYR A 83 12.38 -1.17 -15.85
C TYR A 83 13.78 -1.65 -16.26
N ALA A 84 14.82 -1.18 -15.58
CA ALA A 84 16.20 -1.58 -15.85
C ALA A 84 16.41 -3.09 -15.63
N ARG A 85 15.76 -3.67 -14.62
CA ARG A 85 15.86 -5.11 -14.30
C ARG A 85 15.24 -6.00 -15.36
N TYR A 86 14.16 -5.54 -16.00
CA TYR A 86 13.45 -6.28 -17.04
C TYR A 86 13.84 -5.83 -18.45
N GLU A 87 15.13 -5.47 -18.63
CA GLU A 87 15.73 -5.12 -19.94
C GLU A 87 14.92 -4.07 -20.73
N GLY A 88 14.40 -3.09 -20.03
CA GLY A 88 13.62 -2.03 -20.63
C GLY A 88 12.15 -2.35 -20.89
N ASN A 89 11.60 -3.39 -20.27
CA ASN A 89 10.19 -3.77 -20.43
C ASN A 89 9.43 -3.66 -19.11
N PHE A 90 8.44 -2.77 -19.02
CA PHE A 90 7.50 -2.77 -17.90
C PHE A 90 6.58 -3.99 -17.92
N LEU A 91 6.19 -4.45 -19.11
CA LEU A 91 5.31 -5.61 -19.28
C LEU A 91 5.85 -6.52 -20.38
N PRO A 92 6.74 -7.47 -20.05
CA PRO A 92 7.49 -8.26 -21.05
C PRO A 92 6.61 -9.02 -22.05
N SER A 93 5.46 -9.55 -21.65
CA SER A 93 4.52 -10.21 -22.55
C SER A 93 3.15 -10.35 -21.87
N PRO A 94 2.15 -9.51 -22.21
CA PRO A 94 0.83 -9.54 -21.58
C PRO A 94 0.17 -10.92 -21.66
N LYS A 95 0.23 -11.60 -22.80
CA LYS A 95 -0.34 -12.96 -22.99
C LYS A 95 0.36 -14.03 -22.14
N LYS A 96 1.64 -13.84 -21.80
CA LYS A 96 2.39 -14.75 -20.94
C LYS A 96 2.26 -14.36 -19.47
N THR A 97 2.05 -13.07 -19.17
CA THR A 97 1.95 -12.53 -17.82
C THR A 97 0.56 -12.76 -17.25
N PHE A 98 -0.50 -12.46 -17.99
CA PHE A 98 -1.86 -12.53 -17.48
C PHE A 98 -2.58 -13.85 -17.82
N ASN A 99 -3.17 -14.45 -16.80
CA ASN A 99 -4.06 -15.61 -16.92
C ASN A 99 -5.46 -15.19 -16.46
N PRO A 100 -6.52 -15.36 -17.29
CA PRO A 100 -7.88 -14.95 -16.92
C PRO A 100 -8.39 -15.56 -15.63
N MET A 101 -8.08 -16.84 -15.36
CA MET A 101 -8.48 -17.51 -14.12
C MET A 101 -7.83 -16.85 -12.89
N MET A 102 -6.58 -16.42 -12.99
CA MET A 102 -5.90 -15.73 -11.89
C MET A 102 -6.46 -14.31 -11.69
N LEU A 103 -6.85 -13.62 -12.77
CA LEU A 103 -7.51 -12.31 -12.66
C LEU A 103 -8.87 -12.43 -11.96
N VAL A 104 -9.68 -13.43 -12.34
CA VAL A 104 -10.94 -13.73 -11.64
C VAL A 104 -10.68 -14.07 -10.17
N ALA A 105 -9.65 -14.87 -9.89
CA ALA A 105 -9.27 -15.23 -8.52
C ALA A 105 -8.91 -13.99 -7.68
N ILE A 106 -8.20 -13.00 -8.26
CA ILE A 106 -7.90 -11.73 -7.59
C ILE A 106 -9.19 -11.00 -7.19
N VAL A 107 -10.15 -10.88 -8.09
CA VAL A 107 -11.44 -10.23 -7.79
C VAL A 107 -12.17 -10.96 -6.67
N ILE A 108 -12.17 -12.30 -6.70
CA ILE A 108 -12.77 -13.12 -5.63
C ILE A 108 -12.05 -12.96 -4.29
N LEU A 109 -10.72 -12.75 -4.27
CA LEU A 109 -9.96 -12.55 -3.04
C LEU A 109 -10.28 -11.22 -2.34
N VAL A 110 -10.77 -10.21 -3.06
CA VAL A 110 -10.99 -8.85 -2.50
C VAL A 110 -11.91 -8.86 -1.28
N PRO A 111 -13.16 -9.37 -1.33
CA PRO A 111 -14.03 -9.33 -0.15
C PRO A 111 -13.44 -10.12 1.02
N GLY A 112 -12.80 -11.26 0.78
CA GLY A 112 -12.17 -12.04 1.84
C GLY A 112 -11.01 -11.31 2.53
N THR A 113 -10.15 -10.67 1.77
CA THR A 113 -9.04 -9.88 2.32
C THR A 113 -9.53 -8.63 3.03
N GLN A 114 -10.57 -7.96 2.50
CA GLN A 114 -11.15 -6.76 3.10
C GLN A 114 -11.83 -7.06 4.44
N PHE A 115 -12.67 -8.07 4.49
CA PHE A 115 -13.36 -8.44 5.73
C PHE A 115 -12.38 -8.99 6.78
N ALA A 116 -11.35 -9.73 6.38
CA ALA A 116 -10.28 -10.16 7.28
C ALA A 116 -9.51 -8.95 7.85
N ALA A 117 -9.15 -7.98 7.02
CA ALA A 117 -8.50 -6.75 7.46
C ALA A 117 -9.38 -5.95 8.44
N ASN A 118 -10.67 -5.77 8.12
CA ASN A 118 -11.63 -5.11 8.99
C ASN A 118 -11.79 -5.84 10.33
N PHE A 119 -11.85 -7.18 10.33
CA PHE A 119 -11.91 -7.98 11.54
C PHE A 119 -10.66 -7.77 12.41
N ILE A 120 -9.47 -7.80 11.82
CA ILE A 120 -8.19 -7.56 12.51
C ILE A 120 -8.17 -6.13 13.08
N ALA A 121 -8.58 -5.12 12.31
CA ALA A 121 -8.61 -3.73 12.76
C ALA A 121 -9.57 -3.54 13.96
N ASN A 122 -10.79 -4.08 13.86
CA ASN A 122 -11.78 -4.00 14.92
C ASN A 122 -11.34 -4.76 16.19
N LEU A 123 -10.78 -5.97 16.04
CA LEU A 123 -10.27 -6.75 17.18
C LEU A 123 -9.10 -6.00 17.86
N THR A 124 -8.18 -5.46 17.07
CA THR A 124 -7.05 -4.67 17.60
C THR A 124 -7.56 -3.41 18.31
N GLY A 125 -8.52 -2.72 17.73
CA GLY A 125 -9.15 -1.53 18.33
C GLY A 125 -9.94 -1.84 19.60
N TYR A 126 -10.59 -3.01 19.68
CA TYR A 126 -11.26 -3.48 20.88
C TYR A 126 -10.27 -3.74 22.03
N ILE A 127 -9.13 -4.37 21.72
CA ILE A 127 -8.07 -4.66 22.71
C ILE A 127 -7.32 -3.38 23.11
N ARG A 128 -7.11 -2.46 22.16
CA ARG A 128 -6.36 -1.21 22.35
C ARG A 128 -7.16 -0.01 21.83
N PRO A 129 -8.14 0.48 22.62
CA PRO A 129 -8.96 1.63 22.23
C PRO A 129 -8.15 2.92 21.99
N ASP A 130 -7.02 3.07 22.68
CA ASP A 130 -6.07 4.16 22.49
C ASP A 130 -5.45 4.17 21.07
N TRP A 131 -5.15 3.00 20.51
CA TRP A 131 -4.66 2.87 19.14
C TRP A 131 -5.76 3.19 18.12
N LEU A 132 -7.00 2.79 18.41
CA LEU A 132 -8.14 3.11 17.55
C LEU A 132 -8.39 4.62 17.49
N GLN A 133 -8.29 5.31 18.62
CA GLN A 133 -8.44 6.77 18.67
C GLN A 133 -7.32 7.46 17.84
N GLN A 134 -6.06 7.00 17.95
CA GLN A 134 -4.95 7.53 17.16
C GLN A 134 -5.16 7.26 15.66
N TYR A 135 -5.63 6.06 15.30
CA TYR A 135 -5.94 5.68 13.94
C TYR A 135 -7.02 6.58 13.33
N ASN A 136 -8.15 6.76 14.01
CA ASN A 136 -9.24 7.62 13.55
C ASN A 136 -8.78 9.08 13.37
N LYS A 137 -8.06 9.60 14.36
CA LYS A 137 -7.50 10.96 14.29
C LYS A 137 -6.55 11.14 13.10
N LEU A 138 -5.69 10.15 12.82
CA LEU A 138 -4.79 10.19 11.68
C LEU A 138 -5.56 10.26 10.36
N PHE A 139 -6.61 9.47 10.20
CA PHE A 139 -7.44 9.46 8.99
C PHE A 139 -8.21 10.77 8.80
N GLU A 140 -8.79 11.32 9.86
CA GLU A 140 -9.48 12.61 9.85
C GLU A 140 -8.53 13.74 9.44
N THR A 141 -7.32 13.79 10.02
CA THR A 141 -6.35 14.85 9.74
C THR A 141 -5.66 14.71 8.40
N SER A 142 -5.52 13.50 7.88
CA SER A 142 -4.90 13.27 6.55
C SER A 142 -5.83 13.62 5.39
N GLY A 143 -7.14 13.72 5.63
CA GLY A 143 -8.16 13.95 4.60
C GLY A 143 -8.37 12.75 3.66
N ILE A 144 -7.83 11.58 4.00
CA ILE A 144 -8.05 10.34 3.24
C ILE A 144 -9.51 9.90 3.31
N THR A 145 -10.24 10.32 4.35
CA THR A 145 -11.68 10.10 4.50
C THR A 145 -12.53 10.91 3.52
N ASP A 146 -12.01 12.01 3.02
CA ASP A 146 -12.72 12.84 2.03
C ASP A 146 -12.58 12.19 0.65
N THR A 147 -13.68 11.71 0.10
CA THR A 147 -13.70 11.01 -1.19
C THR A 147 -13.60 12.00 -2.35
N THR A 148 -12.51 12.76 -2.39
CA THR A 148 -12.18 13.64 -3.52
C THR A 148 -11.47 12.85 -4.62
N PHE A 149 -11.48 13.37 -5.85
CA PHE A 149 -10.71 12.76 -6.94
C PHE A 149 -9.22 12.58 -6.58
N VAL A 150 -8.65 13.56 -5.89
CA VAL A 150 -7.22 13.56 -5.49
C VAL A 150 -6.95 12.45 -4.47
N THR A 151 -7.83 12.29 -3.49
CA THR A 151 -7.72 11.25 -2.46
C THR A 151 -7.85 9.86 -3.07
N VAL A 152 -8.84 9.67 -3.97
CA VAL A 152 -9.02 8.39 -4.69
C VAL A 152 -7.82 8.07 -5.57
N LEU A 153 -7.31 9.05 -6.33
CA LEU A 153 -6.13 8.88 -7.17
C LEU A 153 -4.92 8.43 -6.33
N TYR A 154 -4.68 9.08 -5.20
CA TYR A 154 -3.59 8.71 -4.32
C TYR A 154 -3.81 7.34 -3.69
N SER A 155 -4.91 7.17 -2.92
CA SER A 155 -5.12 5.98 -2.09
C SER A 155 -5.34 4.70 -2.90
N VAL A 156 -6.06 4.80 -4.03
CA VAL A 156 -6.42 3.63 -4.84
C VAL A 156 -5.35 3.30 -5.88
N ILE A 157 -4.65 4.29 -6.43
CA ILE A 157 -3.76 4.08 -7.58
C ILE A 157 -2.29 4.29 -7.20
N LEU A 158 -1.92 5.50 -6.74
CA LEU A 158 -0.51 5.84 -6.57
C LEU A 158 0.13 5.10 -5.40
N ALA A 159 -0.53 5.04 -4.24
CA ALA A 159 0.00 4.36 -3.07
C ALA A 159 0.21 2.85 -3.31
N PRO A 160 -0.78 2.07 -3.82
CA PRO A 160 -0.56 0.66 -4.14
C PRO A 160 0.57 0.42 -5.15
N ILE A 161 0.67 1.22 -6.22
CA ILE A 161 1.74 1.08 -7.20
C ILE A 161 3.10 1.31 -6.54
N CYS A 162 3.22 2.39 -5.76
CA CYS A 162 4.41 2.75 -5.01
C CYS A 162 4.82 1.62 -4.05
N GLU A 163 3.89 1.14 -3.25
CA GLU A 163 4.12 0.13 -2.22
C GLU A 163 4.47 -1.24 -2.81
N GLU A 164 3.83 -1.66 -3.91
CA GLU A 164 4.19 -2.91 -4.58
C GLU A 164 5.60 -2.86 -5.16
N LEU A 165 6.01 -1.74 -5.75
CA LEU A 165 7.38 -1.56 -6.25
C LEU A 165 8.41 -1.66 -5.11
N ILE A 166 8.14 -1.05 -3.95
CA ILE A 166 9.03 -1.09 -2.79
C ILE A 166 9.09 -2.50 -2.20
N PHE A 167 7.92 -3.04 -1.82
CA PHE A 167 7.86 -4.24 -0.96
C PHE A 167 7.91 -5.54 -1.75
N ARG A 168 7.27 -5.64 -2.93
CA ARG A 168 7.23 -6.88 -3.71
C ARG A 168 8.36 -6.96 -4.72
N ASP A 169 8.68 -5.83 -5.40
CA ASP A 169 9.79 -5.89 -6.36
C ASP A 169 11.16 -5.82 -5.69
N VAL A 170 11.43 -4.88 -4.80
CA VAL A 170 12.79 -4.72 -4.25
C VAL A 170 12.97 -5.48 -2.94
N THR A 171 12.17 -5.18 -1.91
CA THR A 171 12.32 -5.75 -0.56
C THR A 171 12.22 -7.28 -0.56
N MET A 172 11.14 -7.85 -1.12
CA MET A 172 10.94 -9.30 -1.13
C MET A 172 12.02 -10.00 -1.96
N ARG A 173 12.45 -9.45 -3.09
CA ARG A 173 13.53 -10.04 -3.89
C ARG A 173 14.88 -10.04 -3.17
N CYS A 174 15.20 -8.97 -2.45
CA CYS A 174 16.41 -8.95 -1.62
C CYS A 174 16.32 -10.02 -0.52
N ALA A 175 15.18 -10.11 0.17
CA ALA A 175 14.93 -11.13 1.17
C ALA A 175 15.03 -12.56 0.59
N ARG A 176 14.49 -12.80 -0.62
CA ARG A 176 14.54 -14.10 -1.31
C ARG A 176 15.95 -14.58 -1.64
N LYS A 177 16.90 -13.67 -1.85
CA LYS A 177 18.32 -14.04 -2.06
C LYS A 177 19.01 -14.51 -0.78
N ALA A 178 18.46 -14.18 0.39
CA ALA A 178 18.98 -14.58 1.69
C ALA A 178 18.18 -15.71 2.34
N LEU A 179 16.85 -15.71 2.17
CA LEU A 179 15.88 -16.49 2.92
C LEU A 179 14.98 -17.34 2.01
N PRO A 180 14.45 -18.48 2.51
CA PRO A 180 13.38 -19.21 1.84
C PRO A 180 12.11 -18.35 1.75
N PHE A 181 11.23 -18.67 0.79
CA PHE A 181 10.03 -17.85 0.48
C PHE A 181 9.21 -17.49 1.72
N ALA A 182 8.88 -18.45 2.58
CA ALA A 182 8.03 -18.19 3.73
C ALA A 182 8.61 -17.08 4.63
N LEU A 183 9.91 -17.15 4.96
CA LEU A 183 10.58 -16.15 5.79
C LEU A 183 10.75 -14.80 5.07
N ALA A 184 11.06 -14.84 3.77
CA ALA A 184 11.16 -13.62 2.97
C ALA A 184 9.80 -12.91 2.86
N ASN A 185 8.71 -13.68 2.71
CA ASN A 185 7.36 -13.14 2.67
C ASN A 185 6.93 -12.55 4.02
N LEU A 186 7.21 -13.22 5.12
CA LEU A 186 6.96 -12.68 6.47
C LEU A 186 7.76 -11.41 6.72
N MET A 187 9.03 -11.38 6.31
CA MET A 187 9.90 -10.22 6.50
C MET A 187 9.42 -9.00 5.71
N GLN A 188 9.10 -9.16 4.40
CA GLN A 188 8.57 -8.05 3.62
C GLN A 188 7.21 -7.58 4.13
N ALA A 189 6.35 -8.49 4.60
CA ALA A 189 5.06 -8.16 5.18
C ALA A 189 5.20 -7.38 6.51
N ALA A 190 6.18 -7.76 7.35
CA ALA A 190 6.47 -7.03 8.58
C ALA A 190 6.98 -5.61 8.29
N LEU A 191 7.88 -5.45 7.31
CA LEU A 191 8.35 -4.13 6.89
C LEU A 191 7.22 -3.30 6.25
N PHE A 192 6.31 -3.94 5.50
CA PHE A 192 5.12 -3.29 4.96
C PHE A 192 4.17 -2.80 6.06
N GLY A 193 3.93 -3.61 7.10
CA GLY A 193 3.16 -3.19 8.26
C GLY A 193 3.81 -2.03 9.02
N LEU A 194 5.13 -2.11 9.27
CA LEU A 194 5.89 -1.06 9.96
C LEU A 194 5.90 0.27 9.19
N PHE A 195 5.93 0.23 7.87
CA PHE A 195 5.88 1.41 7.00
C PHE A 195 4.68 2.33 7.27
N HIS A 196 3.55 1.78 7.73
CA HIS A 196 2.35 2.57 7.99
C HIS A 196 2.42 3.41 9.27
N LEU A 197 3.40 3.20 10.15
CA LEU A 197 3.64 3.95 11.39
C LEU A 197 2.40 4.08 12.31
N ASN A 198 1.41 3.23 12.12
CA ASN A 198 0.19 3.14 12.92
C ASN A 198 -0.09 1.68 13.25
N TRP A 199 -0.33 1.38 14.52
CA TRP A 199 -0.46 0.00 15.00
C TRP A 199 -1.64 -0.75 14.40
N ILE A 200 -2.82 -0.11 14.32
CA ILE A 200 -4.00 -0.75 13.72
C ILE A 200 -3.77 -1.04 12.25
N GLN A 201 -3.35 -0.02 11.50
CA GLN A 201 -3.05 -0.17 10.08
C GLN A 201 -1.90 -1.16 9.86
N GLY A 202 -0.84 -1.06 10.64
CA GLY A 202 0.33 -1.92 10.54
C GLY A 202 0.01 -3.41 10.71
N ILE A 203 -0.88 -3.76 11.65
CA ILE A 203 -1.24 -5.16 11.90
C ILE A 203 -2.08 -5.73 10.76
N TYR A 204 -3.11 -5.03 10.27
CA TYR A 204 -3.86 -5.56 9.13
C TYR A 204 -3.07 -5.47 7.81
N ALA A 205 -2.21 -4.45 7.64
CA ALA A 205 -1.32 -4.36 6.48
C ALA A 205 -0.27 -5.49 6.48
N PHE A 206 0.24 -5.90 7.64
CA PHE A 206 1.08 -7.09 7.75
C PHE A 206 0.35 -8.34 7.22
N ALA A 207 -0.89 -8.57 7.64
CA ALA A 207 -1.69 -9.71 7.17
C ALA A 207 -1.96 -9.63 5.66
N LEU A 208 -2.36 -8.45 5.15
CA LEU A 208 -2.52 -8.20 3.72
C LEU A 208 -1.19 -8.39 2.98
N GLY A 209 -0.08 -7.94 3.56
CA GLY A 209 1.27 -8.07 3.02
C GLY A 209 1.68 -9.52 2.75
N ILE A 210 1.30 -10.45 3.63
CA ILE A 210 1.51 -11.89 3.43
C ILE A 210 0.77 -12.39 2.20
N VAL A 211 -0.50 -11.97 2.02
CA VAL A 211 -1.33 -12.34 0.87
C VAL A 211 -0.76 -11.78 -0.42
N LEU A 212 -0.43 -10.47 -0.44
CA LEU A 212 0.13 -9.80 -1.61
C LEU A 212 1.48 -10.40 -2.02
N GLY A 213 2.35 -10.71 -1.06
CA GLY A 213 3.63 -11.37 -1.35
C GLY A 213 3.44 -12.79 -1.89
N TYR A 214 2.44 -13.53 -1.39
CA TYR A 214 2.08 -14.84 -1.96
C TYR A 214 1.58 -14.72 -3.40
N VAL A 215 0.68 -13.78 -3.66
CA VAL A 215 0.10 -13.53 -4.99
C VAL A 215 1.19 -13.08 -5.97
N CYS A 216 2.11 -12.21 -5.57
CA CYS A 216 3.25 -11.79 -6.38
C CYS A 216 4.17 -12.96 -6.75
N GLU A 217 4.65 -13.71 -5.76
CA GLU A 217 5.58 -14.83 -5.96
C GLU A 217 4.95 -15.95 -6.79
N ARG A 218 3.74 -16.38 -6.42
CA ARG A 218 3.05 -17.49 -7.10
C ARG A 218 2.49 -17.10 -8.45
N GLY A 219 2.17 -15.83 -8.65
CA GLY A 219 1.75 -15.27 -9.92
C GLY A 219 2.89 -15.04 -10.91
N GLY A 220 4.13 -15.00 -10.40
CA GLY A 220 5.32 -14.69 -11.19
C GLY A 220 5.34 -13.28 -11.75
N SER A 221 4.53 -12.37 -11.21
CA SER A 221 4.44 -10.98 -11.65
C SER A 221 3.88 -10.08 -10.53
N ILE A 222 4.50 -8.93 -10.36
CA ILE A 222 4.04 -7.86 -9.46
C ILE A 222 2.63 -7.34 -9.82
N TYR A 223 2.22 -7.45 -11.07
CA TYR A 223 0.92 -6.95 -11.52
C TYR A 223 -0.26 -7.67 -10.88
N TYR A 224 -0.10 -8.92 -10.46
CA TYR A 224 -1.15 -9.63 -9.73
C TYR A 224 -1.35 -9.10 -8.31
N SER A 225 -0.27 -8.86 -7.58
CA SER A 225 -0.37 -8.26 -6.25
C SER A 225 -0.78 -6.80 -6.33
N MET A 226 -0.29 -6.05 -7.31
CA MET A 226 -0.72 -4.68 -7.60
C MET A 226 -2.23 -4.62 -7.90
N GLY A 227 -2.75 -5.53 -8.73
CA GLY A 227 -4.19 -5.62 -9.03
C GLY A 227 -5.03 -5.92 -7.80
N LEU A 228 -4.61 -6.87 -6.95
CA LEU A 228 -5.32 -7.16 -5.70
C LEU A 228 -5.27 -5.97 -4.74
N HIS A 229 -4.13 -5.30 -4.61
CA HIS A 229 -3.94 -4.16 -3.73
C HIS A 229 -4.78 -2.95 -4.18
N LEU A 230 -4.78 -2.62 -5.48
CA LEU A 230 -5.66 -1.60 -6.06
C LEU A 230 -7.14 -1.86 -5.75
N LEU A 231 -7.61 -3.09 -5.97
CA LEU A 231 -8.99 -3.48 -5.70
C LEU A 231 -9.32 -3.47 -4.21
N PHE A 232 -8.39 -3.88 -3.35
CA PHE A 232 -8.54 -3.80 -1.90
C PHE A 232 -8.73 -2.34 -1.45
N ASN A 233 -7.86 -1.43 -1.89
CA ASN A 233 -7.98 -0.02 -1.54
C ASN A 233 -9.22 0.64 -2.16
N LEU A 234 -9.59 0.27 -3.39
CA LEU A 234 -10.84 0.72 -4.02
C LEU A 234 -12.05 0.30 -3.19
N TRP A 235 -12.11 -0.96 -2.75
CA TRP A 235 -13.20 -1.44 -1.87
C TRP A 235 -13.24 -0.65 -0.57
N GLY A 236 -12.10 -0.47 0.11
CA GLY A 236 -12.00 0.31 1.33
C GLY A 236 -12.51 1.75 1.15
N THR A 237 -12.09 2.40 0.06
CA THR A 237 -12.54 3.76 -0.29
C THR A 237 -14.03 3.84 -0.57
N LEU A 238 -14.60 2.85 -1.28
CA LEU A 238 -16.01 2.83 -1.62
C LEU A 238 -16.89 2.32 -0.48
N SER A 239 -16.34 1.68 0.54
CA SER A 239 -17.12 1.10 1.64
C SER A 239 -17.95 2.14 2.40
N GLY A 240 -17.49 3.38 2.47
CA GLY A 240 -18.23 4.49 3.09
C GLY A 240 -19.55 4.88 2.36
N PHE A 241 -19.72 4.46 1.10
CA PHE A 241 -20.96 4.70 0.35
C PHE A 241 -22.01 3.61 0.56
N PHE A 242 -21.65 2.47 1.15
CA PHE A 242 -22.60 1.41 1.42
C PHE A 242 -23.25 1.62 2.78
N PRO A 243 -24.56 1.34 2.90
CA PRO A 243 -25.23 1.41 4.19
C PRO A 243 -24.59 0.44 5.18
N ASP A 244 -24.53 0.83 6.45
CA ASP A 244 -24.08 -0.06 7.52
C ASP A 244 -25.01 -1.29 7.57
N PRO A 245 -24.49 -2.50 7.37
CA PRO A 245 -25.30 -3.71 7.41
C PRO A 245 -25.86 -4.02 8.81
N GLY A 246 -25.45 -3.23 9.83
CA GLY A 246 -25.85 -3.41 11.21
C GLY A 246 -25.11 -4.54 11.93
N ASN A 247 -25.38 -4.69 13.21
CA ASN A 247 -24.64 -5.59 14.12
C ASN A 247 -25.42 -6.86 14.48
N SER A 248 -26.23 -7.41 13.56
CA SER A 248 -26.96 -8.65 13.82
C SER A 248 -26.04 -9.88 13.74
N VAL A 249 -26.35 -10.90 14.52
CA VAL A 249 -25.65 -12.20 14.48
C VAL A 249 -25.66 -12.80 13.07
N VAL A 250 -26.75 -12.60 12.33
CA VAL A 250 -26.89 -13.08 10.95
C VAL A 250 -25.87 -12.39 10.05
N VAL A 251 -25.73 -11.08 10.13
CA VAL A 251 -24.71 -10.32 9.37
C VAL A 251 -23.31 -10.79 9.71
N PHE A 252 -23.01 -10.97 10.97
CA PHE A 252 -21.70 -11.47 11.42
C PHE A 252 -21.38 -12.85 10.83
N VAL A 253 -22.32 -13.79 10.88
CA VAL A 253 -22.16 -15.13 10.29
C VAL A 253 -21.98 -15.04 8.78
N VAL A 254 -22.76 -14.23 8.09
CA VAL A 254 -22.63 -14.03 6.63
C VAL A 254 -21.24 -13.48 6.27
N VAL A 255 -20.75 -12.49 6.98
CA VAL A 255 -19.42 -11.91 6.77
C VAL A 255 -18.32 -12.97 6.96
N ILE A 256 -18.40 -13.79 8.01
CA ILE A 256 -17.44 -14.89 8.23
C ILE A 256 -17.48 -15.89 7.06
N VAL A 257 -18.68 -16.34 6.67
CA VAL A 257 -18.84 -17.29 5.56
C VAL A 257 -18.28 -16.71 4.25
N VAL A 258 -18.63 -15.48 3.92
CA VAL A 258 -18.12 -14.77 2.72
C VAL A 258 -16.59 -14.67 2.78
N THR A 259 -16.03 -14.31 3.94
CA THR A 259 -14.58 -14.23 4.13
C THR A 259 -13.91 -15.57 3.83
N ILE A 260 -14.36 -16.64 4.47
CA ILE A 260 -13.77 -17.98 4.30
C ILE A 260 -13.92 -18.46 2.86
N VAL A 261 -15.14 -18.38 2.28
CA VAL A 261 -15.40 -18.83 0.91
C VAL A 261 -14.57 -18.03 -0.10
N SER A 262 -14.53 -16.71 0.03
CA SER A 262 -13.75 -15.83 -0.84
C SER A 262 -12.25 -16.18 -0.79
N LEU A 263 -11.67 -16.34 0.39
CA LEU A 263 -10.26 -16.70 0.53
C LEU A 263 -9.99 -18.10 -0.03
N VAL A 264 -10.79 -19.11 0.34
CA VAL A 264 -10.58 -20.51 -0.11
C VAL A 264 -10.72 -20.61 -1.62
N VAL A 265 -11.84 -20.13 -2.18
CA VAL A 265 -12.12 -20.19 -3.63
C VAL A 265 -11.09 -19.36 -4.39
N GLY A 266 -10.80 -18.14 -3.93
CA GLY A 266 -9.81 -17.27 -4.55
C GLY A 266 -8.42 -17.91 -4.62
N PHE A 267 -7.90 -18.43 -3.51
CA PHE A 267 -6.60 -19.12 -3.53
C PHE A 267 -6.60 -20.43 -4.34
N VAL A 268 -7.67 -21.20 -4.31
CA VAL A 268 -7.79 -22.43 -5.13
C VAL A 268 -7.74 -22.08 -6.61
N LEU A 269 -8.54 -21.10 -7.06
CA LEU A 269 -8.56 -20.65 -8.45
C LEU A 269 -7.22 -20.03 -8.86
N PHE A 270 -6.63 -19.21 -8.01
CA PHE A 270 -5.32 -18.59 -8.27
C PHE A 270 -4.24 -19.66 -8.48
N ASN A 271 -4.19 -20.68 -7.61
CA ASN A 271 -3.23 -21.77 -7.73
C ASN A 271 -3.49 -22.67 -8.95
N LYS A 272 -4.75 -22.88 -9.33
CA LYS A 272 -5.08 -23.63 -10.56
C LYS A 272 -4.69 -22.87 -11.83
N GLY A 273 -4.87 -21.53 -11.83
CA GLY A 273 -4.53 -20.68 -12.96
C GLY A 273 -3.03 -20.50 -13.16
N ARG A 274 -2.21 -20.68 -12.12
CA ARG A 274 -0.78 -20.49 -12.25
C ARG A 274 -0.17 -21.50 -13.23
N ARG A 275 0.64 -21.00 -14.15
CA ARG A 275 1.49 -21.88 -14.98
C ARG A 275 2.58 -22.46 -14.10
N LYS A 276 2.93 -23.74 -14.31
CA LYS A 276 4.16 -24.31 -13.77
C LYS A 276 5.32 -23.61 -14.50
N LEU A 277 5.80 -22.53 -13.93
CA LEU A 277 7.01 -21.88 -14.43
C LEU A 277 8.17 -22.88 -14.21
N PRO A 278 9.05 -23.11 -15.20
CA PRO A 278 10.26 -23.87 -14.95
C PRO A 278 11.04 -23.20 -13.83
N ILE A 279 11.58 -24.00 -12.91
CA ILE A 279 12.26 -23.58 -11.67
C ILE A 279 13.38 -22.54 -11.90
N ASN A 280 13.88 -22.43 -13.15
CA ASN A 280 14.97 -21.53 -13.56
C ASN A 280 14.49 -20.21 -14.23
N SER A 281 13.19 -19.94 -14.36
CA SER A 281 12.67 -18.75 -15.04
C SER A 281 12.29 -17.59 -14.10
N THR A 282 12.35 -17.82 -12.80
CA THR A 282 12.30 -16.71 -11.84
C THR A 282 13.71 -16.13 -11.79
N GLY A 283 13.94 -14.98 -12.41
CA GLY A 283 15.17 -14.19 -12.29
C GLY A 283 15.35 -13.66 -10.86
N ILE A 284 15.21 -14.57 -9.88
CA ILE A 284 15.38 -14.36 -8.44
C ILE A 284 16.72 -14.93 -8.01
#